data_051546d40a6f5990539648aed94dc94d
#
_entry.id   051546d40a6f5990539648aed94dc94d
#
_cell.length_a   1.000
_cell.length_b   1.000
_cell.length_c   1.000
_cell.angle_alpha   90.00
_cell.angle_beta   90.00
_cell.angle_gamma   90.00
#
_symmetry.space_group_name_H-M   'P 1'
#
loop_
_entity.id
_entity.type
_entity.pdbx_description
1 polymer ?
#
loop_
_entity_poly.entity_id
_entity_poly.type
_entity_poly.pdbx_seq_one_letter_code
_entity_poly.pdbx_strand_id
1 'polypeptide(L)'
;MIYYGTGSEKTTLTEEDLRNGLYTALDKIGRKKKVLVVPPDITRIHSRAGEITKLAYDYYKKNLTDILPALGTHVPMTDDETAKMFPGIPLNLFRVHNWRNEVVTLGIIGEDFISEITEGKIKYPWPAQVNRLIKNGGHDLVLSVGQVVPHEVTGMANYTKNILVGTGGSEGINKSHYIGAVYGMERLLGKADNPVRQLLNFAASKYLNDIPVVYVLTVIGRDESGKLVTRGLFIGDTSEVFMLASDLSLKVNFTVLEKPIRKAVVYLDPDEFKSTWLGNKSIYRTRMAMADNGELIVIAPGLKEFGEDREID
;
A
#
# COMPACT_ATOMS: atom_id res chain seq x y z
N MET A 1 8.74 4.13 -17.16
CA MET A 1 7.92 4.99 -18.06
C MET A 1 6.62 5.38 -17.35
N ILE A 2 6.15 6.62 -17.56
CA ILE A 2 4.80 7.04 -17.14
C ILE A 2 3.83 6.72 -18.29
N TYR A 3 2.86 5.86 -18.05
CA TYR A 3 1.82 5.52 -19.04
C TYR A 3 0.65 6.50 -18.98
N TYR A 4 0.31 6.95 -17.76
CA TYR A 4 -0.72 7.95 -17.52
C TYR A 4 -0.44 8.70 -16.22
N GLY A 5 -0.81 9.97 -16.13
CA GLY A 5 -0.67 10.76 -14.91
C GLY A 5 -1.54 11.98 -14.94
N THR A 6 -2.41 12.12 -13.95
CA THR A 6 -3.24 13.32 -13.75
C THR A 6 -3.58 13.48 -12.27
N GLY A 7 -3.72 14.72 -11.83
CA GLY A 7 -4.17 15.05 -10.48
C GLY A 7 -3.69 16.40 -9.99
N SER A 8 -4.45 16.97 -9.07
CA SER A 8 -4.11 18.18 -8.31
C SER A 8 -4.91 18.24 -7.02
N GLU A 9 -4.61 19.19 -6.15
CA GLU A 9 -5.35 19.42 -4.90
C GLU A 9 -6.84 19.73 -5.13
N LYS A 10 -7.19 20.25 -6.30
CA LYS A 10 -8.57 20.64 -6.68
C LYS A 10 -9.25 19.65 -7.60
N THR A 11 -8.52 18.71 -8.18
CA THR A 11 -9.07 17.69 -9.08
C THR A 11 -10.03 16.77 -8.33
N THR A 12 -11.13 16.41 -8.99
CA THR A 12 -12.03 15.35 -8.55
C THR A 12 -12.26 14.43 -9.74
N LEU A 13 -11.59 13.26 -9.73
CA LEU A 13 -11.72 12.28 -10.80
C LEU A 13 -12.99 11.45 -10.58
N THR A 14 -13.78 11.36 -11.62
CA THR A 14 -14.97 10.50 -11.70
C THR A 14 -14.60 9.05 -12.01
N GLU A 15 -15.56 8.14 -11.97
CA GLU A 15 -15.39 6.75 -12.43
C GLU A 15 -15.00 6.69 -13.91
N GLU A 16 -15.59 7.57 -14.73
CA GLU A 16 -15.24 7.67 -16.14
C GLU A 16 -13.80 8.14 -16.36
N ASP A 17 -13.34 9.12 -15.58
CA ASP A 17 -11.94 9.59 -15.63
C ASP A 17 -10.96 8.47 -15.24
N LEU A 18 -11.29 7.67 -14.22
CA LEU A 18 -10.48 6.52 -13.80
C LEU A 18 -10.44 5.45 -14.90
N ARG A 19 -11.58 5.16 -15.52
CA ARG A 19 -11.67 4.24 -16.64
C ARG A 19 -10.83 4.70 -17.83
N ASN A 20 -11.01 5.94 -18.26
CA ASN A 20 -10.30 6.50 -19.40
C ASN A 20 -8.79 6.55 -19.16
N GLY A 21 -8.36 6.96 -17.95
CA GLY A 21 -6.96 6.97 -17.56
C GLY A 21 -6.33 5.58 -17.54
N LEU A 22 -7.02 4.61 -16.93
CA LEU A 22 -6.54 3.23 -16.88
C LEU A 22 -6.46 2.63 -18.29
N TYR A 23 -7.51 2.75 -19.11
CA TYR A 23 -7.55 2.16 -20.45
C TYR A 23 -6.49 2.79 -21.36
N THR A 24 -6.29 4.11 -21.27
CA THR A 24 -5.19 4.80 -21.97
C THR A 24 -3.83 4.22 -21.62
N ALA A 25 -3.60 3.92 -20.34
CA ALA A 25 -2.34 3.29 -19.89
C ALA A 25 -2.24 1.84 -20.38
N LEU A 26 -3.31 1.05 -20.29
CA LEU A 26 -3.34 -0.34 -20.73
C LEU A 26 -3.14 -0.48 -22.25
N ASP A 27 -3.68 0.44 -23.04
CA ASP A 27 -3.46 0.49 -24.49
C ASP A 27 -1.98 0.72 -24.85
N LYS A 28 -1.31 1.62 -24.09
CA LYS A 28 0.16 1.85 -24.23
C LYS A 28 1.01 0.65 -23.80
N ILE A 29 0.57 -0.09 -22.77
CA ILE A 29 1.24 -1.31 -22.29
C ILE A 29 1.06 -2.44 -23.33
N GLY A 30 -0.03 -2.40 -24.09
CA GLY A 30 -0.34 -3.38 -25.12
C GLY A 30 -1.04 -4.64 -24.59
N ARG A 31 -1.41 -5.51 -25.52
CA ARG A 31 -2.14 -6.75 -25.21
C ARG A 31 -1.32 -7.70 -24.35
N LYS A 32 -1.97 -8.24 -23.30
CA LYS A 32 -1.42 -9.22 -22.39
C LYS A 32 -2.29 -10.47 -22.36
N LYS A 33 -1.65 -11.61 -22.14
CA LYS A 33 -2.33 -12.94 -22.19
C LYS A 33 -2.63 -13.51 -20.81
N LYS A 34 -1.82 -13.13 -19.81
CA LYS A 34 -1.94 -13.62 -18.44
C LYS A 34 -1.64 -12.51 -17.45
N VAL A 35 -2.68 -11.91 -16.89
CA VAL A 35 -2.59 -10.74 -16.03
C VAL A 35 -2.90 -11.11 -14.60
N LEU A 36 -2.02 -10.69 -13.69
CA LEU A 36 -2.21 -10.68 -12.24
C LEU A 36 -2.51 -9.26 -11.77
N VAL A 37 -3.54 -9.10 -10.95
CA VAL A 37 -3.78 -7.83 -10.23
C VAL A 37 -3.45 -8.02 -8.76
N VAL A 38 -2.72 -7.09 -8.18
CA VAL A 38 -2.30 -7.07 -6.78
C VAL A 38 -2.89 -5.82 -6.11
N PRO A 39 -4.18 -5.85 -5.71
CA PRO A 39 -4.82 -4.76 -4.96
C PRO A 39 -4.51 -4.90 -3.46
N PRO A 40 -4.80 -3.87 -2.63
CA PRO A 40 -4.83 -4.04 -1.18
C PRO A 40 -6.07 -4.82 -0.73
N ASP A 41 -6.17 -5.11 0.56
CA ASP A 41 -7.32 -5.74 1.20
C ASP A 41 -8.43 -4.72 1.56
N ILE A 42 -9.48 -5.23 2.23
CA ILE A 42 -10.67 -4.47 2.64
C ILE A 42 -10.35 -3.27 3.54
N THR A 43 -9.25 -3.29 4.30
CA THR A 43 -8.82 -2.15 5.13
C THR A 43 -8.49 -0.89 4.31
N ARG A 44 -8.45 -1.03 2.99
CA ARG A 44 -8.23 0.05 2.03
C ARG A 44 -9.40 0.22 1.05
N ILE A 45 -10.62 -0.09 1.47
CA ILE A 45 -11.83 0.02 0.63
C ILE A 45 -11.98 1.41 -0.03
N HIS A 46 -11.56 2.47 0.67
CA HIS A 46 -11.65 3.85 0.17
C HIS A 46 -10.57 4.23 -0.85
N SER A 47 -9.63 3.32 -1.16
CA SER A 47 -8.51 3.57 -2.07
C SER A 47 -8.88 3.61 -3.55
N ARG A 48 -10.10 3.28 -3.93
CA ARG A 48 -10.59 3.03 -5.30
C ARG A 48 -9.95 1.79 -5.96
N ALA A 49 -9.19 0.99 -5.20
CA ALA A 49 -8.52 -0.20 -5.73
C ALA A 49 -9.52 -1.26 -6.21
N GLY A 50 -10.65 -1.43 -5.52
CA GLY A 50 -11.71 -2.34 -5.95
C GLY A 50 -12.27 -1.98 -7.33
N GLU A 51 -12.61 -0.71 -7.52
CA GLU A 51 -13.10 -0.17 -8.80
C GLU A 51 -12.05 -0.31 -9.92
N ILE A 52 -10.80 0.06 -9.66
CA ILE A 52 -9.73 -0.07 -10.65
C ILE A 52 -9.48 -1.53 -11.01
N THR A 53 -9.54 -2.44 -10.04
CA THR A 53 -9.43 -3.89 -10.28
C THR A 53 -10.58 -4.38 -11.16
N LYS A 54 -11.81 -3.89 -10.92
CA LYS A 54 -12.97 -4.20 -11.76
C LYS A 54 -12.80 -3.68 -13.19
N LEU A 55 -12.30 -2.45 -13.35
CA LEU A 55 -12.00 -1.88 -14.67
C LEU A 55 -10.92 -2.70 -15.40
N ALA A 56 -9.87 -3.14 -14.70
CA ALA A 56 -8.85 -4.01 -15.27
C ALA A 56 -9.43 -5.38 -15.69
N TYR A 57 -10.32 -5.95 -14.86
CA TYR A 57 -11.04 -7.17 -15.19
C TYR A 57 -11.93 -6.98 -16.44
N ASP A 58 -12.63 -5.87 -16.56
CA ASP A 58 -13.46 -5.55 -17.72
C ASP A 58 -12.64 -5.36 -18.99
N TYR A 59 -11.43 -4.83 -18.89
CA TYR A 59 -10.51 -4.65 -20.00
C TYR A 59 -9.91 -5.99 -20.47
N TYR A 60 -9.33 -6.77 -19.57
CA TYR A 60 -8.61 -8.01 -19.90
C TYR A 60 -9.51 -9.25 -20.02
N LYS A 61 -10.71 -9.23 -19.39
CA LYS A 61 -11.65 -10.36 -19.39
C LYS A 61 -10.95 -11.68 -18.96
N LYS A 62 -11.03 -12.72 -19.80
CA LYS A 62 -10.42 -14.03 -19.54
C LYS A 62 -8.90 -14.01 -19.39
N ASN A 63 -8.25 -12.95 -19.82
CA ASN A 63 -6.78 -12.81 -19.69
C ASN A 63 -6.36 -12.30 -18.31
N LEU A 64 -7.26 -11.72 -17.51
CA LEU A 64 -7.03 -11.52 -16.09
C LEU A 64 -7.32 -12.83 -15.41
N THR A 65 -6.25 -13.53 -15.00
CA THR A 65 -6.32 -14.92 -14.50
C THR A 65 -6.30 -15.01 -12.99
N ASP A 66 -5.71 -14.02 -12.32
CA ASP A 66 -5.50 -14.06 -10.88
C ASP A 66 -5.60 -12.66 -10.26
N ILE A 67 -6.17 -12.59 -9.06
CA ILE A 67 -6.18 -11.41 -8.20
C ILE A 67 -5.60 -11.84 -6.84
N LEU A 68 -4.50 -11.22 -6.44
CA LEU A 68 -3.79 -11.52 -5.20
C LEU A 68 -3.82 -10.29 -4.29
N PRO A 69 -4.76 -10.16 -3.36
CA PRO A 69 -4.74 -9.08 -2.39
C PRO A 69 -3.44 -9.05 -1.57
N ALA A 70 -2.84 -7.87 -1.46
CA ALA A 70 -1.59 -7.65 -0.75
C ALA A 70 -1.87 -7.54 0.76
N LEU A 71 -2.02 -8.67 1.43
CA LEU A 71 -2.41 -8.77 2.84
C LEU A 71 -1.30 -8.35 3.81
N GLY A 72 -0.02 -8.52 3.41
CA GLY A 72 1.07 -8.45 4.39
C GLY A 72 0.85 -9.51 5.47
N THR A 73 0.64 -9.08 6.71
CA THR A 73 0.32 -9.95 7.87
C THR A 73 -1.17 -9.94 8.23
N HIS A 74 -2.02 -9.27 7.46
CA HIS A 74 -3.46 -9.21 7.74
C HIS A 74 -4.13 -10.56 7.48
N VAL A 75 -5.28 -10.75 8.15
CA VAL A 75 -6.15 -11.91 7.94
C VAL A 75 -6.73 -11.87 6.52
N PRO A 76 -6.85 -13.00 5.83
CA PRO A 76 -7.53 -13.08 4.55
C PRO A 76 -8.96 -12.52 4.62
N MET A 77 -9.38 -11.82 3.57
CA MET A 77 -10.76 -11.35 3.43
C MET A 77 -11.72 -12.53 3.32
N THR A 78 -12.89 -12.40 3.93
CA THR A 78 -14.02 -13.28 3.71
C THR A 78 -14.59 -13.11 2.30
N ASP A 79 -15.42 -14.06 1.84
CA ASP A 79 -16.11 -13.93 0.55
C ASP A 79 -16.99 -12.68 0.50
N ASP A 80 -17.67 -12.35 1.60
CA ASP A 80 -18.52 -11.15 1.72
C ASP A 80 -17.69 -9.86 1.63
N GLU A 81 -16.55 -9.79 2.32
CA GLU A 81 -15.63 -8.65 2.23
C GLU A 81 -15.04 -8.52 0.83
N THR A 82 -14.70 -9.63 0.20
CA THR A 82 -14.22 -9.67 -1.18
C THR A 82 -15.29 -9.18 -2.16
N ALA A 83 -16.52 -9.66 -2.03
CA ALA A 83 -17.63 -9.21 -2.87
C ALA A 83 -17.99 -7.73 -2.64
N LYS A 84 -17.86 -7.23 -1.40
CA LYS A 84 -18.07 -5.82 -1.04
C LYS A 84 -17.01 -4.92 -1.69
N MET A 85 -15.75 -5.31 -1.66
CA MET A 85 -14.63 -4.50 -2.20
C MET A 85 -14.52 -4.60 -3.71
N PHE A 86 -14.83 -5.76 -4.30
CA PHE A 86 -14.64 -6.07 -5.72
C PHE A 86 -15.94 -6.54 -6.39
N PRO A 87 -17.00 -5.72 -6.41
CA PRO A 87 -18.30 -6.13 -6.90
C PRO A 87 -18.24 -6.56 -8.37
N GLY A 88 -18.90 -7.68 -8.70
CA GLY A 88 -18.99 -8.20 -10.05
C GLY A 88 -17.71 -8.85 -10.61
N ILE A 89 -16.75 -9.19 -9.75
CA ILE A 89 -15.59 -10.02 -10.10
C ILE A 89 -15.82 -11.44 -9.55
N PRO A 90 -15.64 -12.51 -10.35
CA PRO A 90 -15.79 -13.88 -9.87
C PRO A 90 -14.81 -14.22 -8.74
N LEU A 91 -15.30 -14.80 -7.63
CA LEU A 91 -14.50 -15.13 -6.45
C LEU A 91 -13.37 -16.14 -6.74
N ASN A 92 -13.56 -17.01 -7.72
CA ASN A 92 -12.55 -18.01 -8.12
C ASN A 92 -11.27 -17.40 -8.74
N LEU A 93 -11.24 -16.10 -9.03
CA LEU A 93 -10.05 -15.39 -9.47
C LEU A 93 -9.17 -14.94 -8.30
N PHE A 94 -9.72 -14.88 -7.10
CA PHE A 94 -8.98 -14.43 -5.91
C PHE A 94 -8.09 -15.53 -5.36
N ARG A 95 -6.86 -15.11 -4.98
CA ARG A 95 -5.86 -15.94 -4.32
C ARG A 95 -5.59 -15.37 -2.94
N VAL A 96 -5.35 -16.24 -1.99
CA VAL A 96 -4.96 -15.86 -0.63
C VAL A 96 -3.45 -15.75 -0.57
N HIS A 97 -2.93 -14.68 0.03
CA HIS A 97 -1.52 -14.56 0.32
C HIS A 97 -1.21 -15.21 1.68
N ASN A 98 -0.44 -16.30 1.67
CA ASN A 98 0.11 -16.91 2.87
C ASN A 98 1.57 -16.47 3.05
N TRP A 99 1.77 -15.41 3.85
CA TRP A 99 3.07 -14.78 4.07
C TRP A 99 4.09 -15.65 4.83
N ARG A 100 3.64 -16.75 5.47
CA ARG A 100 4.51 -17.72 6.13
C ARG A 100 5.01 -18.81 5.19
N ASN A 101 4.16 -19.32 4.29
CA ASN A 101 4.43 -20.57 3.58
C ASN A 101 4.41 -20.45 2.04
N GLU A 102 3.89 -19.35 1.47
CA GLU A 102 3.73 -19.22 0.02
C GLU A 102 4.58 -18.11 -0.59
N VAL A 103 5.79 -17.98 -0.08
CA VAL A 103 6.74 -16.96 -0.56
C VAL A 103 7.98 -17.61 -1.16
N VAL A 104 8.64 -16.85 -2.03
CA VAL A 104 9.97 -17.17 -2.57
C VAL A 104 10.90 -16.00 -2.28
N THR A 105 12.16 -16.31 -1.95
CA THR A 105 13.20 -15.32 -1.79
C THR A 105 13.84 -15.06 -3.16
N LEU A 106 13.71 -13.84 -3.65
CA LEU A 106 14.29 -13.41 -4.93
C LEU A 106 15.79 -13.14 -4.81
N GLY A 107 16.22 -12.71 -3.63
CA GLY A 107 17.62 -12.42 -3.32
C GLY A 107 17.74 -11.80 -1.93
N ILE A 108 18.99 -11.48 -1.55
CA ILE A 108 19.30 -10.94 -0.22
C ILE A 108 20.03 -9.62 -0.39
N ILE A 109 19.56 -8.58 0.29
CA ILE A 109 20.27 -7.31 0.46
C ILE A 109 21.24 -7.47 1.63
N GLY A 110 22.52 -7.20 1.39
CA GLY A 110 23.58 -7.36 2.37
C GLY A 110 23.49 -6.37 3.54
N GLU A 111 24.10 -6.74 4.65
CA GLU A 111 24.11 -5.95 5.89
C GLU A 111 24.79 -4.59 5.74
N ASP A 112 25.77 -4.46 4.84
CA ASP A 112 26.48 -3.19 4.62
C ASP A 112 25.54 -2.12 4.08
N PHE A 113 24.69 -2.47 3.10
CA PHE A 113 23.67 -1.54 2.59
C PHE A 113 22.64 -1.16 3.69
N ILE A 114 22.20 -2.14 4.50
CA ILE A 114 21.29 -1.87 5.61
C ILE A 114 21.94 -0.93 6.61
N SER A 115 23.21 -1.17 6.97
CA SER A 115 23.97 -0.30 7.87
C SER A 115 24.11 1.12 7.31
N GLU A 116 24.41 1.27 6.03
CA GLU A 116 24.52 2.57 5.36
C GLU A 116 23.22 3.37 5.44
N ILE A 117 22.10 2.82 5.00
CA ILE A 117 20.81 3.53 4.98
C ILE A 117 20.24 3.79 6.38
N THR A 118 20.69 3.05 7.40
CA THR A 118 20.24 3.20 8.79
C THR A 118 21.22 3.96 9.67
N GLU A 119 22.20 4.68 9.10
CA GLU A 119 23.19 5.46 9.84
C GLU A 119 24.00 4.59 10.82
N GLY A 120 24.29 3.33 10.46
CA GLY A 120 25.00 2.38 11.30
C GLY A 120 24.19 1.73 12.43
N LYS A 121 22.90 2.05 12.57
CA LYS A 121 22.05 1.58 13.69
C LYS A 121 21.66 0.11 13.57
N ILE A 122 21.65 -0.43 12.35
CA ILE A 122 21.18 -1.80 12.07
C ILE A 122 22.20 -2.50 11.18
N LYS A 123 22.53 -3.74 11.54
CA LYS A 123 23.44 -4.57 10.78
C LYS A 123 22.92 -6.01 10.69
N TYR A 124 22.11 -6.28 9.67
CA TYR A 124 21.62 -7.61 9.30
C TYR A 124 21.26 -7.66 7.82
N PRO A 125 21.30 -8.83 7.16
CA PRO A 125 20.82 -8.97 5.79
C PRO A 125 19.28 -8.96 5.73
N TRP A 126 18.73 -8.45 4.61
CA TRP A 126 17.29 -8.42 4.38
C TRP A 126 16.89 -9.26 3.16
N PRO A 127 15.98 -10.25 3.29
CA PRO A 127 15.53 -11.05 2.17
C PRO A 127 14.43 -10.33 1.38
N ALA A 128 14.62 -10.20 0.07
CA ALA A 128 13.59 -9.76 -0.85
C ALA A 128 12.64 -10.92 -1.14
N GLN A 129 11.50 -10.96 -0.48
CA GLN A 129 10.52 -12.04 -0.57
C GLN A 129 9.23 -11.54 -1.23
N VAL A 130 8.64 -12.37 -2.08
CA VAL A 130 7.32 -12.14 -2.69
C VAL A 130 6.52 -13.44 -2.72
N ASN A 131 5.19 -13.33 -2.82
CA ASN A 131 4.35 -14.50 -3.06
C ASN A 131 4.82 -15.25 -4.31
N ARG A 132 4.87 -16.59 -4.22
CA ARG A 132 5.33 -17.45 -5.33
C ARG A 132 4.55 -17.23 -6.63
N LEU A 133 3.30 -16.80 -6.56
CA LEU A 133 2.48 -16.50 -7.74
C LEU A 133 3.06 -15.35 -8.57
N ILE A 134 3.62 -14.32 -7.93
CA ILE A 134 4.26 -13.18 -8.60
C ILE A 134 5.48 -13.64 -9.41
N LYS A 135 6.35 -14.47 -8.83
CA LYS A 135 7.57 -14.93 -9.49
C LYS A 135 7.33 -16.09 -10.45
N ASN A 136 6.56 -17.09 -10.02
CA ASN A 136 6.42 -18.37 -10.71
C ASN A 136 5.10 -18.51 -11.47
N GLY A 137 4.19 -17.55 -11.36
CA GLY A 137 2.87 -17.60 -12.00
C GLY A 137 2.91 -17.46 -13.53
N GLY A 138 4.02 -17.00 -14.11
CA GLY A 138 4.16 -16.82 -15.57
C GLY A 138 3.26 -15.73 -16.14
N HIS A 139 2.95 -14.70 -15.33
CA HIS A 139 2.17 -13.55 -15.78
C HIS A 139 3.02 -12.63 -16.67
N ASP A 140 2.44 -12.15 -17.75
CA ASP A 140 3.09 -11.18 -18.65
C ASP A 140 2.70 -9.72 -18.30
N LEU A 141 1.92 -9.54 -17.23
CA LEU A 141 1.67 -8.26 -16.57
C LEU A 141 1.25 -8.49 -15.11
N VAL A 142 1.83 -7.72 -14.20
CA VAL A 142 1.43 -7.62 -12.78
C VAL A 142 1.01 -6.18 -12.51
N LEU A 143 -0.29 -5.95 -12.32
CA LEU A 143 -0.83 -4.63 -11.97
C LEU A 143 -0.86 -4.48 -10.44
N SER A 144 0.05 -3.70 -9.88
CA SER A 144 0.03 -3.34 -8.46
C SER A 144 -0.85 -2.10 -8.26
N VAL A 145 -2.01 -2.29 -7.64
CA VAL A 145 -3.04 -1.25 -7.53
C VAL A 145 -3.14 -0.75 -6.09
N GLY A 146 -3.37 0.55 -5.91
CA GLY A 146 -3.78 1.10 -4.62
C GLY A 146 -3.37 2.54 -4.37
N GLN A 147 -3.69 3.02 -3.17
CA GLN A 147 -3.52 4.40 -2.77
C GLN A 147 -2.11 4.69 -2.26
N VAL A 148 -1.57 5.84 -2.65
CA VAL A 148 -0.41 6.46 -2.00
C VAL A 148 -0.91 7.41 -0.92
N VAL A 149 -0.56 7.12 0.32
CA VAL A 149 -0.99 7.86 1.51
C VAL A 149 0.13 7.80 2.55
N PRO A 150 0.28 8.79 3.44
CA PRO A 150 1.25 8.73 4.53
C PRO A 150 1.17 7.44 5.34
N HIS A 151 2.32 6.85 5.63
CA HIS A 151 2.45 5.55 6.29
C HIS A 151 3.54 5.58 7.36
N GLU A 152 3.24 5.03 8.53
CA GLU A 152 4.07 5.08 9.73
C GLU A 152 5.42 4.34 9.60
N VAL A 153 5.49 3.29 8.78
CA VAL A 153 6.71 2.47 8.64
C VAL A 153 7.49 2.81 7.37
N THR A 154 6.82 3.01 6.25
CA THR A 154 7.46 3.18 4.93
C THR A 154 7.40 4.60 4.42
N GLY A 155 6.99 5.55 5.26
CA GLY A 155 6.81 6.95 4.92
C GLY A 155 5.57 7.22 4.09
N MET A 156 5.46 6.55 2.93
CA MET A 156 4.30 6.54 2.05
C MET A 156 3.90 5.10 1.72
N ALA A 157 2.60 4.83 1.62
CA ALA A 157 2.07 3.51 1.28
C ALA A 157 2.26 3.16 -0.20
N ASN A 158 2.01 1.91 -0.56
CA ASN A 158 2.01 1.35 -1.91
C ASN A 158 3.37 1.37 -2.64
N TYR A 159 3.35 1.29 -3.98
CA TYR A 159 4.51 1.15 -4.86
C TYR A 159 5.29 -0.14 -4.54
N THR A 160 6.62 -0.11 -4.43
CA THR A 160 7.45 -1.29 -4.11
C THR A 160 7.07 -1.98 -2.80
N LYS A 161 6.48 -1.24 -1.83
CA LYS A 161 5.96 -1.81 -0.59
C LYS A 161 4.81 -2.79 -0.85
N ASN A 162 3.93 -2.50 -1.80
CA ASN A 162 2.78 -3.37 -2.09
C ASN A 162 3.24 -4.76 -2.55
N ILE A 163 4.32 -4.82 -3.32
CA ILE A 163 4.92 -6.07 -3.80
C ILE A 163 5.80 -6.73 -2.72
N LEU A 164 6.81 -6.01 -2.20
CA LEU A 164 7.85 -6.60 -1.34
C LEU A 164 7.46 -6.77 0.14
N VAL A 165 6.40 -6.09 0.58
CA VAL A 165 5.86 -6.20 1.94
C VAL A 165 4.43 -6.75 1.89
N GLY A 166 3.56 -6.17 1.06
CA GLY A 166 2.17 -6.58 0.94
C GLY A 166 1.98 -8.02 0.44
N THR A 167 2.93 -8.52 -0.36
CA THR A 167 3.01 -9.92 -0.78
C THR A 167 4.32 -10.58 -0.33
N GLY A 168 4.99 -9.98 0.64
CA GLY A 168 6.26 -10.45 1.18
C GLY A 168 6.13 -11.58 2.20
N GLY A 169 7.28 -12.09 2.64
CA GLY A 169 7.37 -13.12 3.68
C GLY A 169 7.65 -12.54 5.06
N SER A 170 7.45 -13.36 6.10
CA SER A 170 7.56 -12.98 7.50
C SER A 170 8.88 -12.28 7.83
N GLU A 171 10.01 -12.83 7.39
CA GLU A 171 11.31 -12.26 7.68
C GLU A 171 11.50 -10.88 7.03
N GLY A 172 11.14 -10.74 5.74
CA GLY A 172 11.22 -9.47 5.02
C GLY A 172 10.32 -8.40 5.63
N ILE A 173 9.07 -8.77 6.01
CA ILE A 173 8.12 -7.88 6.66
C ILE A 173 8.68 -7.42 8.02
N ASN A 174 9.02 -8.35 8.91
CA ASN A 174 9.46 -8.04 10.27
C ASN A 174 10.72 -7.17 10.28
N LYS A 175 11.73 -7.53 9.49
CA LYS A 175 12.97 -6.77 9.38
C LYS A 175 12.76 -5.35 8.83
N SER A 176 11.91 -5.17 7.80
CA SER A 176 11.61 -3.84 7.26
C SER A 176 10.86 -2.97 8.27
N HIS A 177 9.93 -3.56 9.05
CA HIS A 177 9.21 -2.85 10.10
C HIS A 177 10.14 -2.46 11.26
N TYR A 178 11.09 -3.34 11.61
CA TYR A 178 12.10 -3.04 12.62
C TYR A 178 13.02 -1.88 12.20
N ILE A 179 13.43 -1.80 10.93
CA ILE A 179 14.14 -0.63 10.39
C ILE A 179 13.33 0.65 10.61
N GLY A 180 12.04 0.61 10.31
CA GLY A 180 11.14 1.74 10.54
C GLY A 180 11.08 2.16 12.01
N ALA A 181 10.96 1.19 12.91
CA ALA A 181 10.90 1.43 14.36
C ALA A 181 12.20 2.05 14.90
N VAL A 182 13.36 1.52 14.51
CA VAL A 182 14.67 2.02 14.96
C VAL A 182 14.99 3.40 14.39
N TYR A 183 14.61 3.66 13.14
CA TYR A 183 14.85 4.96 12.51
C TYR A 183 13.96 6.07 13.10
N GLY A 184 12.78 5.71 13.56
CA GLY A 184 11.80 6.60 14.17
C GLY A 184 10.71 7.04 13.21
N MET A 185 9.46 6.83 13.62
CA MET A 185 8.28 7.14 12.82
C MET A 185 8.16 8.63 12.48
N GLU A 186 8.58 9.51 13.39
CA GLU A 186 8.63 10.95 13.19
C GLU A 186 9.53 11.36 12.02
N ARG A 187 10.53 10.55 11.75
CA ARG A 187 11.46 10.74 10.64
C ARG A 187 10.96 10.12 9.33
N LEU A 188 9.96 9.23 9.41
CA LEU A 188 9.45 8.46 8.27
C LEU A 188 8.11 8.98 7.75
N LEU A 189 7.13 9.20 8.63
CA LEU A 189 5.74 9.46 8.24
C LEU A 189 5.63 10.59 7.22
N GLY A 190 5.05 10.28 6.06
CA GLY A 190 4.86 11.22 4.97
C GLY A 190 6.09 11.47 4.09
N LYS A 191 7.26 10.89 4.38
CA LYS A 191 8.44 11.07 3.53
C LYS A 191 8.52 9.96 2.48
N ALA A 192 8.57 10.34 1.21
CA ALA A 192 8.72 9.40 0.10
C ALA A 192 10.13 8.79 0.06
N ASP A 193 11.16 9.52 0.53
CA ASP A 193 12.52 9.03 0.69
C ASP A 193 12.85 8.83 2.17
N ASN A 194 13.20 7.60 2.54
CA ASN A 194 13.57 7.17 3.88
C ASN A 194 14.23 5.78 3.81
N PRO A 195 14.93 5.31 4.87
CA PRO A 195 15.66 4.05 4.85
C PRO A 195 14.83 2.83 4.42
N VAL A 196 13.60 2.70 4.89
CA VAL A 196 12.74 1.57 4.50
C VAL A 196 12.39 1.65 3.00
N ARG A 197 12.09 2.84 2.49
CA ARG A 197 11.80 3.04 1.07
C ARG A 197 13.03 2.81 0.20
N GLN A 198 14.20 3.28 0.63
CA GLN A 198 15.48 3.05 -0.04
C GLN A 198 15.77 1.54 -0.14
N LEU A 199 15.58 0.78 0.94
CA LEU A 199 15.70 -0.67 0.95
C LEU A 199 14.76 -1.32 -0.10
N LEU A 200 13.48 -0.98 -0.06
CA LEU A 200 12.48 -1.58 -0.95
C LEU A 200 12.74 -1.22 -2.43
N ASN A 201 13.12 0.02 -2.71
CA ASN A 201 13.43 0.46 -4.06
C ASN A 201 14.72 -0.19 -4.59
N PHE A 202 15.75 -0.31 -3.76
CA PHE A 202 16.98 -1.01 -4.12
C PHE A 202 16.72 -2.50 -4.39
N ALA A 203 15.94 -3.16 -3.53
CA ALA A 203 15.55 -4.54 -3.74
C ALA A 203 14.73 -4.73 -5.02
N ALA A 204 13.80 -3.81 -5.30
CA ALA A 204 13.02 -3.84 -6.53
C ALA A 204 13.87 -3.68 -7.77
N SER A 205 14.80 -2.70 -7.78
CA SER A 205 15.71 -2.48 -8.90
C SER A 205 16.66 -3.67 -9.15
N LYS A 206 16.92 -4.48 -8.13
CA LYS A 206 17.84 -5.62 -8.22
C LYS A 206 17.15 -6.93 -8.58
N TYR A 207 15.94 -7.14 -8.09
CA TYR A 207 15.29 -8.45 -8.09
C TYR A 207 13.90 -8.51 -8.75
N LEU A 208 13.31 -7.36 -9.15
CA LEU A 208 12.02 -7.35 -9.85
C LEU A 208 12.12 -7.04 -11.34
N ASN A 209 13.33 -6.90 -11.90
CA ASN A 209 13.54 -6.49 -13.31
C ASN A 209 12.94 -7.46 -14.34
N ASP A 210 12.83 -8.74 -14.00
CA ASP A 210 12.25 -9.80 -14.83
C ASP A 210 10.76 -10.04 -14.56
N ILE A 211 10.17 -9.27 -13.65
CA ILE A 211 8.75 -9.32 -13.31
C ILE A 211 8.07 -8.06 -13.87
N PRO A 212 7.10 -8.20 -14.78
CA PRO A 212 6.51 -7.06 -15.49
C PRO A 212 5.50 -6.29 -14.63
N VAL A 213 6.01 -5.62 -13.57
CA VAL A 213 5.18 -4.86 -12.63
C VAL A 213 4.87 -3.47 -13.18
N VAL A 214 3.59 -3.13 -13.21
CA VAL A 214 3.10 -1.77 -13.45
C VAL A 214 2.29 -1.33 -12.24
N TYR A 215 2.56 -0.14 -11.76
CA TYR A 215 1.89 0.46 -10.60
C TYR A 215 0.74 1.34 -11.06
N VAL A 216 -0.43 1.16 -10.45
CA VAL A 216 -1.64 1.97 -10.63
C VAL A 216 -1.93 2.64 -9.31
N LEU A 217 -1.52 3.90 -9.18
CA LEU A 217 -1.47 4.63 -7.92
C LEU A 217 -2.55 5.69 -7.87
N THR A 218 -3.43 5.62 -6.87
CA THR A 218 -4.42 6.64 -6.60
C THR A 218 -3.96 7.57 -5.49
N VAL A 219 -4.45 8.80 -5.51
CA VAL A 219 -4.38 9.74 -4.39
C VAL A 219 -5.80 10.13 -4.03
N ILE A 220 -6.19 9.82 -2.80
CA ILE A 220 -7.51 10.15 -2.26
C ILE A 220 -7.33 11.34 -1.30
N GLY A 221 -8.23 12.30 -1.40
CA GLY A 221 -8.31 13.45 -0.50
C GLY A 221 -9.77 13.72 -0.13
N ARG A 222 -10.02 14.87 0.49
CA ARG A 222 -11.38 15.32 0.81
C ARG A 222 -11.73 16.58 0.02
N ASP A 223 -12.99 16.71 -0.35
CA ASP A 223 -13.53 17.97 -0.86
C ASP A 223 -13.92 18.93 0.28
N GLU A 224 -14.44 20.09 -0.06
CA GLU A 224 -14.87 21.11 0.89
C GLU A 224 -15.97 20.66 1.84
N SER A 225 -16.76 19.67 1.44
CA SER A 225 -17.79 19.04 2.28
C SER A 225 -17.25 17.94 3.21
N GLY A 226 -15.96 17.59 3.09
CA GLY A 226 -15.32 16.51 3.82
C GLY A 226 -15.52 15.12 3.17
N LYS A 227 -16.18 15.02 2.01
CA LYS A 227 -16.38 13.77 1.28
C LYS A 227 -15.07 13.31 0.65
N LEU A 228 -14.81 12.00 0.68
CA LEU A 228 -13.65 11.40 0.01
C LEU A 228 -13.81 11.50 -1.51
N VAL A 229 -12.78 12.03 -2.17
CA VAL A 229 -12.69 12.18 -3.62
C VAL A 229 -11.34 11.73 -4.13
N THR A 230 -11.28 11.27 -5.37
CA THR A 230 -10.03 10.90 -6.02
C THR A 230 -9.35 12.15 -6.57
N ARG A 231 -8.19 12.52 -6.02
CA ARG A 231 -7.41 13.69 -6.39
C ARG A 231 -6.41 13.42 -7.50
N GLY A 232 -5.99 12.16 -7.65
CA GLY A 232 -5.02 11.81 -8.68
C GLY A 232 -5.02 10.32 -9.03
N LEU A 233 -4.59 10.05 -10.27
CA LEU A 233 -4.32 8.72 -10.82
C LEU A 233 -3.00 8.78 -11.58
N PHE A 234 -2.03 7.92 -11.16
CA PHE A 234 -0.71 7.86 -11.76
C PHE A 234 -0.37 6.40 -12.07
N ILE A 235 -0.01 6.11 -13.33
CA ILE A 235 0.22 4.74 -13.82
C ILE A 235 1.57 4.67 -14.52
N GLY A 236 2.41 3.72 -14.12
CA GLY A 236 3.73 3.51 -14.71
C GLY A 236 4.55 2.43 -14.02
N ASP A 237 5.75 2.22 -14.51
CA ASP A 237 6.69 1.19 -14.04
C ASP A 237 7.96 1.75 -13.37
N THR A 238 8.05 3.08 -13.23
CA THR A 238 9.21 3.76 -12.63
C THR A 238 8.86 4.48 -11.33
N SER A 239 9.87 4.87 -10.56
CA SER A 239 9.71 5.62 -9.32
C SER A 239 9.07 7.00 -9.51
N GLU A 240 9.11 7.57 -10.72
CA GLU A 240 8.53 8.88 -11.01
C GLU A 240 7.03 8.92 -10.72
N VAL A 241 6.28 7.85 -11.07
CA VAL A 241 4.83 7.80 -10.79
C VAL A 241 4.54 7.80 -9.29
N PHE A 242 5.41 7.15 -8.51
CA PHE A 242 5.30 7.15 -7.06
C PHE A 242 5.62 8.53 -6.46
N MET A 243 6.65 9.21 -6.97
CA MET A 243 7.00 10.56 -6.51
C MET A 243 5.87 11.54 -6.79
N LEU A 244 5.31 11.55 -8.01
CA LEU A 244 4.15 12.38 -8.37
C LEU A 244 2.94 12.12 -7.44
N ALA A 245 2.62 10.85 -7.18
CA ALA A 245 1.55 10.47 -6.29
C ALA A 245 1.85 10.87 -4.83
N SER A 246 3.10 10.74 -4.38
CA SER A 246 3.53 11.11 -3.03
C SER A 246 3.44 12.62 -2.81
N ASP A 247 3.92 13.42 -3.77
CA ASP A 247 3.90 14.88 -3.69
C ASP A 247 2.45 15.41 -3.62
N LEU A 248 1.56 14.84 -4.44
CA LEU A 248 0.14 15.18 -4.36
C LEU A 248 -0.47 14.69 -3.05
N SER A 249 -0.14 13.49 -2.61
CA SER A 249 -0.67 12.93 -1.36
C SER A 249 -0.28 13.77 -0.15
N LEU A 250 0.92 14.28 -0.09
CA LEU A 250 1.35 15.21 0.96
C LEU A 250 0.47 16.46 1.01
N LYS A 251 0.17 17.05 -0.14
CA LYS A 251 -0.64 18.27 -0.22
C LYS A 251 -2.10 18.06 0.22
N VAL A 252 -2.66 16.88 -0.01
CA VAL A 252 -4.10 16.61 0.27
C VAL A 252 -4.36 15.80 1.54
N ASN A 253 -3.33 15.17 2.13
CA ASN A 253 -3.49 14.31 3.31
C ASN A 253 -2.69 14.78 4.54
N PHE A 254 -1.93 15.85 4.42
CA PHE A 254 -1.23 16.47 5.55
C PHE A 254 -1.84 17.81 5.89
N THR A 255 -2.04 18.04 7.18
CA THR A 255 -2.41 19.35 7.72
C THR A 255 -1.31 19.81 8.64
N VAL A 256 -0.70 20.95 8.33
CA VAL A 256 0.27 21.60 9.21
C VAL A 256 -0.50 22.44 10.22
N LEU A 257 -0.26 22.19 11.50
CA LEU A 257 -0.89 22.91 12.59
C LEU A 257 0.02 24.07 13.04
N GLU A 258 -0.57 25.23 13.32
CA GLU A 258 0.17 26.38 13.87
C GLU A 258 0.67 26.12 15.29
N LYS A 259 -0.07 25.32 16.06
CA LYS A 259 0.25 24.99 17.45
C LYS A 259 -0.05 23.51 17.74
N PRO A 260 0.75 22.86 18.59
CA PRO A 260 0.45 21.49 19.04
C PRO A 260 -0.89 21.41 19.78
N ILE A 261 -1.57 20.28 19.63
CA ILE A 261 -2.87 19.98 20.24
C ILE A 261 -2.67 19.46 21.67
N ARG A 262 -3.30 20.12 22.66
CA ARG A 262 -3.24 19.65 24.06
C ARG A 262 -4.19 18.52 24.37
N LYS A 263 -5.31 18.43 23.64
CA LYS A 263 -6.30 17.37 23.81
C LYS A 263 -6.89 17.02 22.45
N ALA A 264 -6.87 15.74 22.10
CA ALA A 264 -7.47 15.21 20.88
C ALA A 264 -8.39 14.03 21.19
N VAL A 265 -9.47 13.91 20.44
CA VAL A 265 -10.35 12.74 20.43
C VAL A 265 -10.29 12.10 19.06
N VAL A 266 -9.95 10.82 19.00
CA VAL A 266 -9.92 10.03 17.76
C VAL A 266 -11.02 8.98 17.83
N TYR A 267 -11.87 8.96 16.82
CA TYR A 267 -12.85 7.90 16.61
C TYR A 267 -12.33 6.93 15.56
N LEU A 268 -12.29 5.65 15.87
CA LEU A 268 -11.89 4.57 14.97
C LEU A 268 -13.14 3.90 14.40
N ASP A 269 -13.20 3.84 13.07
CA ASP A 269 -14.30 3.19 12.35
C ASP A 269 -14.37 1.70 12.73
N PRO A 270 -15.51 1.20 13.21
CA PRO A 270 -15.66 -0.18 13.65
C PRO A 270 -15.53 -1.22 12.52
N ASP A 271 -15.76 -0.82 11.28
CA ASP A 271 -15.61 -1.72 10.13
C ASP A 271 -14.13 -1.89 9.74
N GLU A 272 -13.29 -0.86 9.98
CA GLU A 272 -11.85 -0.89 9.66
C GLU A 272 -11.00 -1.40 10.83
N PHE A 273 -11.28 -0.93 12.06
CA PHE A 273 -10.41 -1.14 13.23
C PHE A 273 -11.00 -2.19 14.18
N LYS A 274 -10.70 -3.46 13.94
CA LYS A 274 -11.19 -4.59 14.73
C LYS A 274 -10.20 -5.06 15.80
N SER A 275 -8.92 -4.73 15.66
CA SER A 275 -7.86 -5.13 16.60
C SER A 275 -7.16 -3.92 17.22
N THR A 276 -6.58 -4.11 18.41
CA THR A 276 -5.69 -3.12 19.05
C THR A 276 -4.48 -2.84 18.19
N TRP A 277 -3.97 -3.87 17.50
CA TRP A 277 -2.85 -3.75 16.57
C TRP A 277 -3.10 -2.69 15.49
N LEU A 278 -4.25 -2.72 14.82
CA LEU A 278 -4.63 -1.68 13.86
C LEU A 278 -5.02 -0.37 14.56
N GLY A 279 -5.68 -0.44 15.71
CA GLY A 279 -6.11 0.72 16.49
C GLY A 279 -4.97 1.62 16.94
N ASN A 280 -3.74 1.09 17.07
CA ASN A 280 -2.53 1.85 17.35
C ASN A 280 -2.23 2.94 16.29
N LYS A 281 -2.82 2.86 15.10
CA LYS A 281 -2.72 3.92 14.10
C LYS A 281 -3.29 5.25 14.59
N SER A 282 -4.21 5.24 15.54
CA SER A 282 -4.70 6.45 16.21
C SER A 282 -3.57 7.22 16.89
N ILE A 283 -2.65 6.51 17.56
CA ILE A 283 -1.47 7.08 18.21
C ILE A 283 -0.46 7.55 17.14
N TYR A 284 -0.15 6.69 16.18
CA TYR A 284 0.85 6.97 15.15
C TYR A 284 0.53 8.22 14.32
N ARG A 285 -0.74 8.40 13.97
CA ARG A 285 -1.18 9.52 13.12
C ARG A 285 -1.35 10.83 13.87
N THR A 286 -1.54 10.80 15.18
CA THR A 286 -1.79 11.99 15.99
C THR A 286 -0.58 12.48 16.77
N ARG A 287 0.37 11.59 17.12
CA ARG A 287 1.49 11.92 18.02
C ARG A 287 2.31 13.14 17.56
N MET A 288 2.47 13.33 16.25
CA MET A 288 3.22 14.47 15.70
C MET A 288 2.48 15.81 15.87
N ALA A 289 1.17 15.76 16.08
CA ALA A 289 0.31 16.93 16.29
C ALA A 289 0.11 17.23 17.78
N MET A 290 0.42 16.30 18.69
CA MET A 290 0.18 16.45 20.11
C MET A 290 1.26 17.29 20.78
N ALA A 291 0.84 18.14 21.75
CA ALA A 291 1.75 18.80 22.66
C ALA A 291 2.37 17.80 23.65
N ASP A 292 3.54 18.12 24.17
CA ASP A 292 4.13 17.37 25.29
C ASP A 292 3.16 17.37 26.48
N ASN A 293 2.96 16.17 27.08
CA ASN A 293 1.95 15.91 28.09
C ASN A 293 0.50 16.16 27.67
N GLY A 294 0.21 16.16 26.35
CA GLY A 294 -1.14 16.25 25.82
C GLY A 294 -1.93 14.95 26.07
N GLU A 295 -3.26 15.07 26.02
CA GLU A 295 -4.21 13.98 26.23
C GLU A 295 -4.77 13.50 24.89
N LEU A 296 -4.65 12.20 24.58
CA LEU A 296 -5.30 11.55 23.44
C LEU A 296 -6.37 10.57 23.94
N ILE A 297 -7.62 10.84 23.59
CA ILE A 297 -8.76 9.96 23.86
C ILE A 297 -9.06 9.18 22.59
N VAL A 298 -9.01 7.84 22.65
CA VAL A 298 -9.35 6.96 21.53
C VAL A 298 -10.67 6.27 21.79
N ILE A 299 -11.65 6.47 20.90
CA ILE A 299 -12.94 5.81 20.90
C ILE A 299 -12.91 4.75 19.80
N ALA A 300 -12.95 3.48 20.20
CA ALA A 300 -12.74 2.34 19.31
C ALA A 300 -13.83 1.26 19.52
N PRO A 301 -15.07 1.49 19.06
CA PRO A 301 -16.20 0.60 19.34
C PRO A 301 -16.10 -0.76 18.63
N GLY A 302 -15.28 -0.87 17.59
CA GLY A 302 -15.09 -2.11 16.81
C GLY A 302 -14.04 -3.06 17.34
N LEU A 303 -13.25 -2.68 18.37
CA LEU A 303 -12.16 -3.53 18.88
C LEU A 303 -12.72 -4.81 19.53
N LYS A 304 -12.22 -5.97 19.07
CA LYS A 304 -12.63 -7.30 19.53
C LYS A 304 -11.46 -8.16 19.97
N GLU A 305 -10.26 -7.88 19.49
CA GLU A 305 -9.07 -8.70 19.66
C GLU A 305 -7.81 -7.83 19.78
N PHE A 306 -6.71 -8.41 20.27
CA PHE A 306 -5.44 -7.72 20.43
C PHE A 306 -4.69 -7.63 19.10
N GLY A 307 -4.35 -8.75 18.49
CA GLY A 307 -3.60 -8.86 17.24
C GLY A 307 -4.47 -9.16 16.03
N GLU A 308 -3.87 -9.12 14.84
CA GLU A 308 -4.50 -9.54 13.57
C GLU A 308 -4.33 -11.04 13.33
N ASP A 309 -3.47 -11.68 14.10
CA ASP A 309 -3.14 -13.09 13.98
C ASP A 309 -2.96 -13.68 15.37
N ARG A 310 -3.55 -14.86 15.63
CA ARG A 310 -3.50 -15.53 16.93
C ARG A 310 -2.09 -15.90 17.40
N GLU A 311 -1.13 -15.98 16.48
CA GLU A 311 0.28 -16.21 16.83
C GLU A 311 1.01 -14.93 17.26
N ILE A 312 0.36 -13.77 17.18
CA ILE A 312 0.88 -12.46 17.63
C ILE A 312 0.36 -12.11 19.03
N ASP A 313 -0.72 -12.71 19.48
CA ASP A 313 -1.37 -12.48 20.77
C ASP A 313 -0.56 -13.02 21.98
#